data_4682cba71fb48df4b8e1b7d21e97b5bb
#
_entry.id   4682cba71fb48df4b8e1b7d21e97b5bb
#
_cell.length_a   1.000
_cell.length_b   1.000
_cell.length_c   1.000
_cell.angle_alpha   90.00
_cell.angle_beta   90.00
_cell.angle_gamma   90.00
#
_symmetry.space_group_name_H-M   'P 1'
#
loop_
_entity.id
_entity.type
_entity.pdbx_description
1 polymer ?
#
loop_
_entity_poly.entity_id
_entity_poly.type
_entity_poly.pdbx_seq_one_letter_code
_entity_poly.pdbx_strand_id
1 'polypeptide(L)'
;MSQFIEMYYNTHNKQTLESVCPIMNKGITPKYVESSSVLVINQACIHWDGQRLGNIKYHNEEIPVRKRILESGDVLLNATGNGTLGRCCVFICPSDNNTYINDGHVIALSTDRAVILPEVLNTYLSLNDTQAEIYRQYVTGSTNQVDIVFSDIKKMKVPVPSMDEQILFVEVFTQADKSEFVGCKSQFIEIFYGMETTPVKDYIDDSFPGEWGTEDKDGNGVKVIRTTNFTNSGKLNLADVVTRSIEDRKVVRKQIKKYDTILERSGGTADNPVGRVVLFEEDNLFLCNNFTQVLRFKDVDPRFAFYALYYFYQTNRTAIRSMGSKTTGIQNLNMSKYLEIGIPNASDEDQKAFVTIAEQADKSEFELRKSIEAIDQVIKSLINN
;
A
#
# COMPACT_ATOMS: atom_id res chain seq x y z
N MET A 1 15.77 -4.94 -2.10
CA MET A 1 15.30 -4.98 -3.50
C MET A 1 16.45 -4.96 -4.51
N SER A 2 17.50 -4.12 -4.35
CA SER A 2 18.64 -4.07 -5.29
C SER A 2 19.39 -5.41 -5.41
N GLN A 3 19.65 -6.11 -4.31
CA GLN A 3 20.32 -7.42 -4.31
C GLN A 3 19.58 -8.49 -5.15
N PHE A 4 18.23 -8.39 -5.21
CA PHE A 4 17.43 -9.30 -6.02
C PHE A 4 17.26 -8.84 -7.47
N ILE A 5 17.39 -7.54 -7.74
CA ILE A 5 17.47 -7.03 -9.11
C ILE A 5 18.73 -7.57 -9.78
N GLU A 6 19.88 -7.57 -9.06
CA GLU A 6 21.13 -8.17 -9.54
C GLU A 6 20.99 -9.65 -9.86
N MET A 7 20.20 -10.40 -9.09
CA MET A 7 19.90 -11.80 -9.38
C MET A 7 19.37 -11.99 -10.81
N TYR A 8 18.47 -11.11 -11.28
CA TYR A 8 17.94 -11.19 -12.64
C TYR A 8 18.97 -10.81 -13.71
N TYR A 9 19.82 -9.80 -13.45
CA TYR A 9 20.81 -9.33 -14.40
C TYR A 9 22.02 -10.28 -14.51
N ASN A 10 22.43 -10.90 -13.39
CA ASN A 10 23.58 -11.81 -13.34
C ASN A 10 23.23 -13.23 -13.80
N THR A 11 21.96 -13.58 -13.89
CA THR A 11 21.54 -14.89 -14.38
C THR A 11 21.71 -15.01 -15.89
N HIS A 12 22.59 -15.94 -16.30
CA HIS A 12 22.79 -16.30 -17.71
C HIS A 12 21.73 -17.30 -18.23
N ASN A 13 21.07 -18.03 -17.35
CA ASN A 13 20.01 -18.96 -17.70
C ASN A 13 18.73 -18.18 -18.05
N LYS A 14 18.47 -18.02 -19.35
CA LYS A 14 17.26 -17.35 -19.84
C LYS A 14 16.42 -18.34 -20.63
N GLN A 15 15.19 -18.52 -20.20
CA GLN A 15 14.21 -19.41 -20.83
C GLN A 15 13.05 -18.61 -21.42
N THR A 16 12.26 -19.19 -22.32
CA THR A 16 11.06 -18.52 -22.82
C THR A 16 9.96 -18.55 -21.78
N LEU A 17 9.11 -17.51 -21.79
CA LEU A 17 7.97 -17.43 -20.85
C LEU A 17 7.10 -18.70 -20.94
N GLU A 18 6.87 -19.23 -22.17
CA GLU A 18 6.11 -20.46 -22.36
C GLU A 18 6.81 -21.73 -21.82
N SER A 19 8.14 -21.74 -21.73
CA SER A 19 8.85 -22.88 -21.16
C SER A 19 8.82 -22.90 -19.64
N VAL A 20 8.76 -21.73 -19.00
CA VAL A 20 8.66 -21.61 -17.54
C VAL A 20 7.22 -21.54 -17.04
N CYS A 21 6.26 -21.28 -17.95
CA CYS A 21 4.83 -21.29 -17.69
C CYS A 21 4.16 -22.30 -18.65
N PRO A 22 4.16 -23.58 -18.32
CA PRO A 22 3.60 -24.62 -19.21
C PRO A 22 2.11 -24.41 -19.49
N ILE A 23 1.40 -23.71 -18.64
CA ILE A 23 0.02 -23.31 -18.87
C ILE A 23 -0.05 -21.80 -18.94
N MET A 24 -0.40 -21.29 -20.13
CA MET A 24 -0.64 -19.87 -20.39
C MET A 24 -2.01 -19.71 -21.01
N ASN A 25 -2.83 -18.83 -20.48
CA ASN A 25 -4.21 -18.67 -20.91
C ASN A 25 -4.62 -17.19 -20.99
N LYS A 26 -4.91 -16.70 -22.20
CA LYS A 26 -5.70 -15.47 -22.36
C LYS A 26 -7.17 -15.86 -22.13
N GLY A 27 -7.84 -15.20 -21.20
CA GLY A 27 -9.14 -15.60 -20.68
C GLY A 27 -10.27 -15.69 -21.70
N ILE A 28 -11.49 -15.81 -21.21
CA ILE A 28 -12.69 -15.92 -22.03
C ILE A 28 -13.29 -14.53 -22.34
N THR A 29 -14.27 -14.48 -23.24
CA THR A 29 -15.23 -13.38 -23.33
C THR A 29 -16.43 -13.76 -22.45
N PRO A 30 -16.58 -13.17 -21.25
CA PRO A 30 -17.61 -13.58 -20.31
C PRO A 30 -19.02 -13.20 -20.80
N LYS A 31 -20.01 -13.97 -20.38
CA LYS A 31 -21.43 -13.58 -20.43
C LYS A 31 -21.81 -13.09 -19.04
N TYR A 32 -21.80 -11.77 -18.89
CA TYR A 32 -22.02 -11.13 -17.59
C TYR A 32 -23.45 -11.27 -17.09
N VAL A 33 -23.57 -11.52 -15.79
CA VAL A 33 -24.82 -11.56 -15.01
C VAL A 33 -24.63 -10.73 -13.74
N GLU A 34 -25.71 -10.48 -13.02
CA GLU A 34 -25.67 -9.68 -11.77
C GLU A 34 -25.01 -10.44 -10.61
N SER A 35 -25.18 -11.75 -10.55
CA SER A 35 -24.56 -12.62 -9.53
C SER A 35 -24.40 -14.05 -10.05
N SER A 36 -23.36 -14.74 -9.62
CA SER A 36 -23.05 -16.12 -9.97
C SER A 36 -21.94 -16.64 -9.04
N SER A 37 -21.78 -17.97 -8.97
CA SER A 37 -20.64 -18.63 -8.35
C SER A 37 -19.37 -18.62 -9.23
N VAL A 38 -19.45 -18.13 -10.47
CA VAL A 38 -18.32 -18.01 -11.40
C VAL A 38 -17.90 -16.54 -11.51
N LEU A 39 -16.79 -16.21 -10.85
CA LEU A 39 -16.27 -14.85 -10.72
C LEU A 39 -15.17 -14.58 -11.75
N VAL A 40 -15.23 -13.39 -12.36
CA VAL A 40 -14.37 -12.98 -13.47
C VAL A 40 -13.37 -11.94 -13.03
N ILE A 41 -12.10 -12.32 -12.98
CA ILE A 41 -10.98 -11.40 -12.81
C ILE A 41 -10.77 -10.63 -14.11
N ASN A 42 -10.95 -9.34 -14.06
CA ASN A 42 -10.72 -8.40 -15.15
C ASN A 42 -9.55 -7.47 -14.84
N GLN A 43 -9.17 -6.63 -15.82
CA GLN A 43 -8.03 -5.72 -15.68
C GLN A 43 -8.12 -4.76 -14.47
N ALA A 44 -9.33 -4.42 -14.00
CA ALA A 44 -9.52 -3.55 -12.84
C ALA A 44 -9.30 -4.27 -11.50
N CYS A 45 -9.19 -5.60 -11.53
CA CYS A 45 -8.86 -6.41 -10.36
C CYS A 45 -7.35 -6.54 -10.13
N ILE A 46 -6.50 -6.18 -11.11
CA ILE A 46 -5.05 -6.41 -11.07
C ILE A 46 -4.32 -5.09 -10.78
N HIS A 47 -3.55 -5.09 -9.70
CA HIS A 47 -2.74 -3.99 -9.25
C HIS A 47 -1.31 -4.45 -8.96
N TRP A 48 -0.35 -3.52 -8.94
CA TRP A 48 1.06 -3.83 -8.65
C TRP A 48 1.30 -4.39 -7.25
N ASP A 49 0.41 -4.06 -6.32
CA ASP A 49 0.41 -4.46 -4.92
C ASP A 49 -0.50 -5.67 -4.62
N GLY A 50 -1.02 -6.35 -5.65
CA GLY A 50 -1.87 -7.53 -5.53
C GLY A 50 -3.23 -7.40 -6.19
N GLN A 51 -4.11 -8.34 -5.92
CA GLN A 51 -5.47 -8.38 -6.47
C GLN A 51 -6.45 -7.55 -5.63
N ARG A 52 -7.45 -6.92 -6.30
CA ARG A 52 -8.56 -6.21 -5.65
C ARG A 52 -9.89 -6.68 -6.23
N LEU A 53 -10.66 -7.41 -5.44
CA LEU A 53 -11.89 -8.07 -5.90
C LEU A 53 -13.14 -7.18 -5.87
N GLY A 54 -13.04 -5.91 -5.42
CA GLY A 54 -14.17 -4.98 -5.40
C GLY A 54 -14.75 -4.63 -6.78
N ASN A 55 -14.00 -4.88 -7.85
CA ASN A 55 -14.44 -4.68 -9.24
C ASN A 55 -14.71 -5.99 -9.99
N ILE A 56 -14.83 -7.10 -9.27
CA ILE A 56 -15.08 -8.41 -9.87
C ILE A 56 -16.42 -8.43 -10.58
N LYS A 57 -16.51 -9.21 -11.65
CA LYS A 57 -17.73 -9.44 -12.42
C LYS A 57 -18.13 -10.90 -12.31
N TYR A 58 -19.34 -11.22 -12.76
CA TYR A 58 -19.92 -12.56 -12.68
C TYR A 58 -20.20 -13.11 -14.07
N HIS A 59 -19.82 -14.35 -14.31
CA HIS A 59 -20.13 -15.08 -15.54
C HIS A 59 -21.35 -15.97 -15.32
N ASN A 60 -22.23 -16.10 -16.33
CA ASN A 60 -23.37 -17.00 -16.25
C ASN A 60 -22.90 -18.46 -16.09
N GLU A 61 -23.18 -19.06 -14.95
CA GLU A 61 -22.76 -20.43 -14.58
C GLU A 61 -23.40 -21.53 -15.40
N GLU A 62 -24.53 -21.24 -16.09
CA GLU A 62 -25.14 -22.18 -17.03
C GLU A 62 -24.29 -22.38 -18.30
N ILE A 63 -23.35 -21.45 -18.56
CA ILE A 63 -22.46 -21.54 -19.71
C ILE A 63 -21.13 -22.17 -19.26
N PRO A 64 -20.80 -23.38 -19.74
CA PRO A 64 -19.58 -24.06 -19.30
C PRO A 64 -18.31 -23.27 -19.59
N VAL A 65 -17.48 -23.11 -18.59
CA VAL A 65 -16.13 -22.55 -18.73
C VAL A 65 -15.25 -23.58 -19.42
N ARG A 66 -14.88 -23.30 -20.68
CA ARG A 66 -14.06 -24.22 -21.51
C ARG A 66 -12.57 -23.94 -21.42
N LYS A 67 -12.16 -22.95 -20.61
CA LYS A 67 -10.79 -22.58 -20.38
C LYS A 67 -10.40 -22.83 -18.92
N ARG A 68 -9.14 -22.58 -18.60
CA ARG A 68 -8.61 -22.82 -17.26
C ARG A 68 -9.34 -22.01 -16.19
N ILE A 69 -9.58 -22.65 -15.09
CA ILE A 69 -9.95 -22.02 -13.82
C ILE A 69 -8.66 -21.55 -13.15
N LEU A 70 -8.68 -20.38 -12.55
CA LEU A 70 -7.53 -19.80 -11.85
C LEU A 70 -7.26 -20.54 -10.54
N GLU A 71 -5.99 -20.75 -10.26
CA GLU A 71 -5.49 -21.37 -9.04
C GLU A 71 -4.55 -20.43 -8.29
N SER A 72 -4.44 -20.60 -6.97
CA SER A 72 -3.47 -19.82 -6.19
C SER A 72 -2.04 -20.02 -6.70
N GLY A 73 -1.35 -18.90 -6.95
CA GLY A 73 -0.02 -18.87 -7.53
C GLY A 73 0.00 -18.68 -9.05
N ASP A 74 -1.16 -18.57 -9.73
CA ASP A 74 -1.16 -18.09 -11.10
C ASP A 74 -0.71 -16.62 -11.11
N VAL A 75 0.21 -16.27 -12.02
CA VAL A 75 0.60 -14.87 -12.24
C VAL A 75 -0.34 -14.27 -13.27
N LEU A 76 -1.07 -13.22 -12.89
CA LEU A 76 -2.01 -12.53 -13.76
C LEU A 76 -1.34 -11.30 -14.37
N LEU A 77 -1.43 -11.16 -15.68
CA LEU A 77 -0.85 -10.06 -16.45
C LEU A 77 -1.93 -9.36 -17.27
N ASN A 78 -2.11 -8.07 -17.05
CA ASN A 78 -3.02 -7.25 -17.86
C ASN A 78 -2.50 -7.12 -19.30
N ALA A 79 -3.26 -7.68 -20.24
CA ALA A 79 -2.90 -7.67 -21.66
C ALA A 79 -3.32 -6.40 -22.37
N THR A 80 -4.27 -5.62 -21.84
CA THR A 80 -4.88 -4.47 -22.53
C THR A 80 -5.05 -3.27 -21.59
N GLY A 81 -5.38 -2.14 -22.21
CA GLY A 81 -5.84 -0.95 -21.48
C GLY A 81 -4.78 0.12 -21.29
N ASN A 82 -5.17 1.37 -21.60
CA ASN A 82 -4.29 2.51 -21.43
C ASN A 82 -4.04 2.77 -19.94
N GLY A 83 -2.78 2.66 -19.47
CA GLY A 83 -2.38 2.81 -18.09
C GLY A 83 -2.63 1.59 -17.18
N THR A 84 -3.15 0.47 -17.73
CA THR A 84 -3.30 -0.80 -16.99
C THR A 84 -2.54 -1.95 -17.62
N LEU A 85 -2.23 -1.88 -18.93
CA LEU A 85 -1.43 -2.88 -19.63
C LEU A 85 -0.10 -3.11 -18.90
N GLY A 86 0.30 -4.35 -18.78
CA GLY A 86 1.53 -4.77 -18.12
C GLY A 86 1.41 -4.93 -16.60
N ARG A 87 0.38 -4.41 -15.93
CA ARG A 87 0.18 -4.68 -14.51
C ARG A 87 0.09 -6.17 -14.27
N CYS A 88 0.74 -6.63 -13.22
CA CYS A 88 0.74 -8.04 -12.86
C CYS A 88 0.63 -8.23 -11.35
N CYS A 89 0.12 -9.39 -10.94
CA CYS A 89 0.11 -9.83 -9.55
C CYS A 89 0.05 -11.37 -9.48
N VAL A 90 0.47 -11.92 -8.35
CA VAL A 90 0.22 -13.33 -8.03
C VAL A 90 -1.22 -13.46 -7.53
N PHE A 91 -2.00 -14.34 -8.13
CA PHE A 91 -3.37 -14.61 -7.71
C PHE A 91 -3.39 -15.46 -6.46
N ILE A 92 -4.17 -15.03 -5.47
CA ILE A 92 -4.49 -15.77 -4.25
C ILE A 92 -5.97 -16.09 -4.30
N CYS A 93 -6.29 -17.38 -4.47
CA CYS A 93 -7.67 -17.83 -4.50
C CYS A 93 -8.31 -17.61 -3.12
N PRO A 94 -9.41 -16.85 -3.01
CA PRO A 94 -10.14 -16.72 -1.76
C PRO A 94 -10.62 -18.06 -1.22
N SER A 95 -10.68 -18.17 0.12
CA SER A 95 -11.20 -19.38 0.80
C SER A 95 -12.74 -19.38 0.80
N ASP A 96 -13.33 -19.37 -0.39
CA ASP A 96 -14.76 -19.45 -0.63
C ASP A 96 -15.07 -20.59 -1.60
N ASN A 97 -16.34 -20.84 -1.87
CA ASN A 97 -16.77 -21.91 -2.77
C ASN A 97 -16.95 -21.44 -4.22
N ASN A 98 -16.35 -20.30 -4.59
CA ASN A 98 -16.50 -19.74 -5.91
C ASN A 98 -15.44 -20.25 -6.89
N THR A 99 -15.77 -20.18 -8.17
CA THR A 99 -14.86 -20.47 -9.26
C THR A 99 -14.33 -19.17 -9.84
N TYR A 100 -13.03 -19.04 -9.98
CA TYR A 100 -12.36 -17.84 -10.51
C TYR A 100 -11.82 -18.08 -11.89
N ILE A 101 -12.14 -17.19 -12.83
CA ILE A 101 -11.67 -17.21 -14.21
C ILE A 101 -11.16 -15.82 -14.61
N ASN A 102 -10.33 -15.73 -15.62
CA ASN A 102 -9.89 -14.45 -16.18
C ASN A 102 -10.67 -14.12 -17.46
N ASP A 103 -10.88 -12.82 -17.70
CA ASP A 103 -11.44 -12.34 -18.97
C ASP A 103 -10.39 -12.27 -20.09
N GLY A 104 -10.84 -11.95 -21.32
CA GLY A 104 -9.97 -11.86 -22.49
C GLY A 104 -8.91 -10.74 -22.43
N HIS A 105 -8.97 -9.85 -21.44
CA HIS A 105 -8.03 -8.75 -21.22
C HIS A 105 -6.90 -9.10 -20.24
N VAL A 106 -6.96 -10.30 -19.65
CA VAL A 106 -6.01 -10.80 -18.66
C VAL A 106 -5.39 -12.11 -19.14
N ILE A 107 -4.05 -12.20 -19.08
CA ILE A 107 -3.30 -13.43 -19.30
C ILE A 107 -3.01 -14.06 -17.95
N ALA A 108 -3.36 -15.32 -17.78
CA ALA A 108 -2.97 -16.15 -16.64
C ALA A 108 -1.75 -16.99 -17.02
N LEU A 109 -0.74 -16.98 -16.17
CA LEU A 109 0.54 -17.66 -16.32
C LEU A 109 0.72 -18.62 -15.14
N SER A 110 0.66 -19.92 -15.39
CA SER A 110 0.91 -20.92 -14.34
C SER A 110 2.34 -21.41 -14.46
N THR A 111 3.16 -21.06 -13.48
CA THR A 111 4.59 -21.39 -13.48
C THR A 111 4.83 -22.87 -13.21
N ASP A 112 5.87 -23.43 -13.85
CA ASP A 112 6.47 -24.65 -13.34
C ASP A 112 7.32 -24.28 -12.11
N ARG A 113 6.78 -24.59 -10.93
CA ARG A 113 7.39 -24.22 -9.64
C ARG A 113 8.70 -24.95 -9.36
N ALA A 114 9.03 -26.00 -10.13
CA ALA A 114 10.36 -26.60 -10.09
C ALA A 114 11.41 -25.79 -10.90
N VAL A 115 10.96 -24.83 -11.73
CA VAL A 115 11.80 -23.98 -12.56
C VAL A 115 11.80 -22.53 -12.09
N ILE A 116 10.61 -21.96 -11.88
CA ILE A 116 10.49 -20.56 -11.43
C ILE A 116 9.30 -20.40 -10.48
N LEU A 117 9.54 -19.71 -9.35
CA LEU A 117 8.49 -19.40 -8.39
C LEU A 117 7.61 -18.25 -8.90
N PRO A 118 6.27 -18.27 -8.64
CA PRO A 118 5.35 -17.22 -9.09
C PRO A 118 5.77 -15.81 -8.68
N GLU A 119 6.23 -15.65 -7.44
CA GLU A 119 6.66 -14.37 -6.87
C GLU A 119 7.89 -13.81 -7.62
N VAL A 120 8.83 -14.69 -7.99
CA VAL A 120 10.03 -14.34 -8.77
C VAL A 120 9.63 -13.89 -10.17
N LEU A 121 8.76 -14.63 -10.84
CA LEU A 121 8.26 -14.24 -12.17
C LEU A 121 7.47 -12.91 -12.09
N ASN A 122 6.58 -12.77 -11.14
CA ASN A 122 5.78 -11.56 -10.96
C ASN A 122 6.66 -10.33 -10.74
N THR A 123 7.67 -10.45 -9.89
CA THR A 123 8.62 -9.35 -9.63
C THR A 123 9.40 -9.00 -10.89
N TYR A 124 9.90 -10.00 -11.65
CA TYR A 124 10.59 -9.75 -12.92
C TYR A 124 9.69 -9.01 -13.91
N LEU A 125 8.44 -9.44 -14.07
CA LEU A 125 7.48 -8.79 -14.96
C LEU A 125 7.17 -7.35 -14.53
N SER A 126 7.25 -7.03 -13.24
CA SER A 126 6.98 -5.69 -12.70
C SER A 126 8.14 -4.72 -12.79
N LEU A 127 9.36 -5.16 -13.15
CA LEU A 127 10.53 -4.28 -13.30
C LEU A 127 10.31 -3.26 -14.42
N ASN A 128 10.74 -2.01 -14.21
CA ASN A 128 10.61 -0.95 -15.19
C ASN A 128 11.22 -1.29 -16.57
N ASP A 129 12.40 -1.92 -16.58
CA ASP A 129 13.06 -2.34 -17.81
C ASP A 129 12.29 -3.44 -18.53
N THR A 130 11.73 -4.39 -17.77
CA THR A 130 10.89 -5.45 -18.31
C THR A 130 9.59 -4.89 -18.87
N GLN A 131 8.97 -3.94 -18.18
CA GLN A 131 7.80 -3.25 -18.67
C GLN A 131 8.07 -2.46 -19.95
N ALA A 132 9.22 -1.76 -20.02
CA ALA A 132 9.66 -1.07 -21.23
C ALA A 132 9.92 -2.06 -22.40
N GLU A 133 10.47 -3.24 -22.12
CA GLU A 133 10.63 -4.31 -23.10
C GLU A 133 9.28 -4.83 -23.59
N ILE A 134 8.34 -5.12 -22.68
CA ILE A 134 6.98 -5.58 -23.03
C ILE A 134 6.33 -4.58 -23.98
N TYR A 135 6.34 -3.30 -23.63
CA TYR A 135 5.74 -2.25 -24.48
C TYR A 135 6.38 -2.14 -25.85
N ARG A 136 7.71 -2.26 -25.94
CA ARG A 136 8.45 -2.09 -27.19
C ARG A 136 8.36 -3.30 -28.11
N GLN A 137 8.34 -4.53 -27.57
CA GLN A 137 8.50 -5.74 -28.38
C GLN A 137 7.24 -6.57 -28.53
N TYR A 138 6.33 -6.51 -27.56
CA TYR A 138 5.20 -7.44 -27.46
C TYR A 138 3.82 -6.77 -27.51
N VAL A 139 3.76 -5.45 -27.66
CA VAL A 139 2.51 -4.70 -27.71
C VAL A 139 2.22 -4.23 -29.15
N THR A 140 0.98 -4.34 -29.54
CA THR A 140 0.44 -3.80 -30.80
C THR A 140 -0.75 -2.88 -30.52
N GLY A 141 -1.12 -2.08 -31.51
CA GLY A 141 -2.28 -1.19 -31.45
C GLY A 141 -1.93 0.29 -31.55
N SER A 142 -2.95 1.13 -31.55
CA SER A 142 -2.83 2.59 -31.63
C SER A 142 -3.10 3.23 -30.26
N THR A 143 -2.92 4.55 -30.16
CA THR A 143 -2.92 5.37 -28.93
C THR A 143 -4.08 5.12 -27.95
N ASN A 144 -5.18 4.54 -28.39
CA ASN A 144 -6.36 4.28 -27.53
C ASN A 144 -6.70 2.80 -27.33
N GLN A 145 -6.05 1.89 -28.05
CA GLN A 145 -6.26 0.44 -27.91
C GLN A 145 -4.93 -0.29 -28.10
N VAL A 146 -4.26 -0.59 -26.99
CA VAL A 146 -3.03 -1.37 -26.95
C VAL A 146 -3.32 -2.76 -26.41
N ASP A 147 -2.72 -3.79 -26.99
CA ASP A 147 -2.86 -5.19 -26.57
C ASP A 147 -1.52 -5.91 -26.65
N ILE A 148 -1.22 -6.72 -25.65
CA ILE A 148 -0.08 -7.65 -25.69
C ILE A 148 -0.41 -8.78 -26.67
N VAL A 149 0.46 -8.94 -27.65
CA VAL A 149 0.36 -10.04 -28.64
C VAL A 149 0.70 -11.35 -27.96
N PHE A 150 -0.35 -12.15 -27.68
CA PHE A 150 -0.23 -13.37 -26.88
C PHE A 150 0.74 -14.42 -27.48
N SER A 151 0.83 -14.53 -28.81
CA SER A 151 1.78 -15.42 -29.50
C SER A 151 3.23 -14.98 -29.32
N ASP A 152 3.46 -13.68 -29.14
CA ASP A 152 4.82 -13.14 -29.12
C ASP A 152 5.35 -13.04 -27.69
N ILE A 153 4.51 -12.64 -26.72
CA ILE A 153 4.91 -12.61 -25.31
C ILE A 153 5.35 -13.97 -24.78
N LYS A 154 4.82 -15.06 -25.33
CA LYS A 154 5.23 -16.44 -25.02
C LYS A 154 6.74 -16.66 -25.24
N LYS A 155 7.33 -15.98 -26.24
CA LYS A 155 8.73 -16.09 -26.62
C LYS A 155 9.64 -15.19 -25.82
N MET A 156 9.09 -14.30 -24.98
CA MET A 156 9.83 -13.42 -24.11
C MET A 156 10.84 -14.20 -23.27
N LYS A 157 12.09 -13.72 -23.21
CA LYS A 157 13.14 -14.35 -22.42
C LYS A 157 13.07 -13.89 -20.98
N VAL A 158 12.87 -14.85 -20.08
CA VAL A 158 12.80 -14.66 -18.64
C VAL A 158 14.06 -15.21 -17.99
N PRO A 159 14.76 -14.46 -17.15
CA PRO A 159 15.87 -14.99 -16.35
C PRO A 159 15.33 -16.00 -15.33
N VAL A 160 16.01 -17.13 -15.23
CA VAL A 160 15.70 -18.21 -14.29
C VAL A 160 16.89 -18.37 -13.34
N PRO A 161 16.88 -17.67 -12.19
CA PRO A 161 17.91 -17.82 -11.17
C PRO A 161 17.94 -19.24 -10.60
N SER A 162 18.98 -19.58 -9.85
CA SER A 162 19.01 -20.87 -9.14
C SER A 162 17.82 -20.95 -8.14
N MET A 163 17.36 -22.16 -7.86
CA MET A 163 16.23 -22.35 -6.95
C MET A 163 16.53 -21.83 -5.54
N ASP A 164 17.78 -21.94 -5.08
CA ASP A 164 18.22 -21.41 -3.79
C ASP A 164 18.10 -19.88 -3.73
N GLU A 165 18.49 -19.19 -4.80
CA GLU A 165 18.31 -17.73 -4.92
C GLU A 165 16.84 -17.34 -4.94
N GLN A 166 16.00 -18.11 -5.64
CA GLN A 166 14.57 -17.88 -5.71
C GLN A 166 13.89 -18.08 -4.34
N ILE A 167 14.22 -19.15 -3.64
CA ILE A 167 13.70 -19.43 -2.28
C ILE A 167 14.12 -18.32 -1.33
N LEU A 168 15.39 -17.93 -1.32
CA LEU A 168 15.90 -16.84 -0.50
C LEU A 168 15.17 -15.54 -0.83
N PHE A 169 14.95 -15.25 -2.12
CA PHE A 169 14.17 -14.08 -2.54
C PHE A 169 12.75 -14.11 -1.97
N VAL A 170 12.03 -15.22 -2.14
CA VAL A 170 10.64 -15.35 -1.67
C VAL A 170 10.56 -15.27 -0.16
N GLU A 171 11.50 -15.87 0.57
CA GLU A 171 11.59 -15.75 2.03
C GLU A 171 11.76 -14.29 2.47
N VAL A 172 12.71 -13.57 1.90
CA VAL A 172 12.96 -12.16 2.23
C VAL A 172 11.80 -11.29 1.76
N PHE A 173 11.26 -11.54 0.56
CA PHE A 173 10.09 -10.82 0.04
C PHE A 173 8.86 -11.04 0.92
N THR A 174 8.59 -12.28 1.33
CA THR A 174 7.48 -12.62 2.22
C THR A 174 7.69 -12.07 3.63
N GLN A 175 8.93 -12.01 4.13
CA GLN A 175 9.24 -11.36 5.40
C GLN A 175 9.10 -9.85 5.30
N ALA A 176 9.54 -9.22 4.20
CA ALA A 176 9.35 -7.81 3.93
C ALA A 176 7.86 -7.47 3.79
N ASP A 177 7.09 -8.28 3.07
CA ASP A 177 5.65 -8.13 2.89
C ASP A 177 4.87 -8.39 4.21
N LYS A 178 5.36 -9.32 5.04
CA LYS A 178 4.84 -9.54 6.40
C LYS A 178 5.28 -8.47 7.39
N SER A 179 6.45 -7.87 7.23
CA SER A 179 6.91 -6.74 8.03
C SER A 179 6.31 -5.42 7.56
N GLU A 180 5.98 -5.29 6.28
CA GLU A 180 5.25 -4.16 5.77
C GLU A 180 3.78 -4.26 6.23
N PHE A 181 3.44 -3.59 7.37
CA PHE A 181 2.11 -3.05 7.59
C PHE A 181 0.89 -4.02 7.55
N VAL A 182 0.92 -5.08 6.73
CA VAL A 182 -0.16 -6.08 6.64
C VAL A 182 -0.23 -6.91 7.91
N GLY A 183 0.91 -7.24 8.52
CA GLY A 183 0.97 -8.04 9.73
C GLY A 183 0.30 -7.34 10.93
N CYS A 184 0.71 -6.12 11.25
CA CYS A 184 0.15 -5.37 12.38
C CYS A 184 -1.30 -4.96 12.16
N LYS A 185 -1.66 -4.58 10.92
CA LYS A 185 -3.05 -4.25 10.58
C LYS A 185 -3.96 -5.47 10.69
N SER A 186 -3.55 -6.63 10.15
CA SER A 186 -4.31 -7.87 10.24
C SER A 186 -4.45 -8.31 11.69
N GLN A 187 -3.37 -8.23 12.46
CA GLN A 187 -3.37 -8.52 13.89
C GLN A 187 -4.26 -7.56 14.68
N PHE A 188 -4.23 -6.26 14.39
CA PHE A 188 -5.12 -5.29 15.01
C PHE A 188 -6.59 -5.65 14.76
N ILE A 189 -6.94 -5.92 13.50
CA ILE A 189 -8.29 -6.30 13.12
C ILE A 189 -8.67 -7.63 13.78
N GLU A 190 -7.80 -8.64 13.74
CA GLU A 190 -8.06 -9.97 14.30
C GLU A 190 -8.25 -9.94 15.82
N ILE A 191 -7.41 -9.18 16.53
CA ILE A 191 -7.45 -9.10 18.00
C ILE A 191 -8.67 -8.30 18.47
N PHE A 192 -8.98 -7.17 17.79
CA PHE A 192 -9.98 -6.20 18.27
C PHE A 192 -11.29 -6.21 17.46
N TYR A 193 -11.44 -7.13 16.49
CA TYR A 193 -12.67 -7.24 15.72
C TYR A 193 -13.86 -7.62 16.60
N GLY A 194 -14.94 -6.84 16.48
CA GLY A 194 -16.15 -7.09 17.25
C GLY A 194 -16.11 -6.66 18.72
N MET A 195 -14.99 -6.09 19.20
CA MET A 195 -14.97 -5.44 20.52
C MET A 195 -15.89 -4.24 20.57
N GLU A 196 -16.45 -3.98 21.74
CA GLU A 196 -17.10 -2.70 22.03
C GLU A 196 -16.09 -1.57 21.86
N THR A 197 -16.55 -0.41 21.43
CA THR A 197 -15.70 0.75 21.19
C THR A 197 -16.20 1.95 21.95
N THR A 198 -15.28 2.79 22.39
CA THR A 198 -15.56 4.11 22.96
C THR A 198 -15.17 5.19 21.94
N PRO A 199 -16.03 6.20 21.70
CA PRO A 199 -15.71 7.29 20.77
C PRO A 199 -14.42 8.02 21.13
N VAL A 200 -13.66 8.42 20.11
CA VAL A 200 -12.42 9.21 20.26
C VAL A 200 -12.58 10.41 21.18
N LYS A 201 -13.74 11.11 21.08
CA LYS A 201 -14.04 12.32 21.91
C LYS A 201 -13.91 12.06 23.41
N ASP A 202 -14.23 10.84 23.86
CA ASP A 202 -14.26 10.49 25.28
C ASP A 202 -12.84 10.24 25.84
N TYR A 203 -11.88 9.99 24.97
CA TYR A 203 -10.46 9.84 25.30
C TYR A 203 -9.64 11.13 25.11
N ILE A 204 -10.23 12.23 24.64
CA ILE A 204 -9.49 13.49 24.43
C ILE A 204 -9.22 14.19 25.76
N ASP A 205 -7.94 14.44 26.04
CA ASP A 205 -7.49 15.32 27.11
C ASP A 205 -7.39 16.77 26.63
N ASP A 206 -6.77 16.97 25.46
CA ASP A 206 -6.66 18.29 24.81
C ASP A 206 -6.70 18.13 23.28
N SER A 207 -7.31 19.09 22.60
CA SER A 207 -7.35 19.11 21.14
C SER A 207 -7.36 20.55 20.64
N PHE A 208 -6.45 20.87 19.75
CA PHE A 208 -6.29 22.24 19.22
C PHE A 208 -5.82 22.23 17.77
N PRO A 209 -6.27 23.20 16.96
CA PRO A 209 -5.75 23.39 15.60
C PRO A 209 -4.32 23.90 15.65
N GLY A 210 -3.53 23.52 14.67
CA GLY A 210 -2.18 24.02 14.50
C GLY A 210 -2.12 25.54 14.27
N GLU A 211 -0.91 26.06 14.16
CA GLU A 211 -0.61 27.49 13.96
C GLU A 211 0.40 27.64 12.82
N TRP A 212 0.18 28.61 11.92
CA TRP A 212 1.10 28.81 10.80
C TRP A 212 2.08 29.96 11.05
N GLY A 213 1.67 30.99 11.80
CA GLY A 213 2.50 32.16 12.06
C GLY A 213 2.81 32.99 10.81
N THR A 214 3.94 33.70 10.86
CA THR A 214 4.47 34.51 9.76
C THR A 214 5.81 33.93 9.28
N GLU A 215 6.39 34.53 8.24
CA GLU A 215 7.70 34.16 7.72
C GLU A 215 8.79 34.33 8.77
N ASP A 216 9.66 33.36 8.93
CA ASP A 216 10.82 33.43 9.82
C ASP A 216 11.99 34.12 9.08
N LYS A 217 12.09 35.44 9.25
CA LYS A 217 13.12 36.24 8.59
C LYS A 217 14.47 36.21 9.30
N ASP A 218 14.45 35.92 10.58
CA ASP A 218 15.61 35.99 11.44
C ASP A 218 16.26 34.64 11.75
N GLY A 219 15.65 33.53 11.28
CA GLY A 219 16.11 32.17 11.50
C GLY A 219 15.93 31.64 12.93
N ASN A 220 15.17 32.35 13.77
CA ASN A 220 14.89 32.00 15.16
C ASN A 220 13.46 31.39 15.34
N GLY A 221 12.80 31.06 14.24
CA GLY A 221 11.44 30.55 14.25
C GLY A 221 11.31 29.13 14.79
N VAL A 222 10.08 28.75 15.06
CA VAL A 222 9.73 27.41 15.54
C VAL A 222 9.48 26.49 14.34
N LYS A 223 9.90 25.24 14.44
CA LYS A 223 9.63 24.18 13.44
C LYS A 223 8.13 23.87 13.37
N VAL A 224 7.56 23.90 12.16
CA VAL A 224 6.13 23.69 11.92
C VAL A 224 5.91 22.53 10.94
N ILE A 225 5.29 21.47 11.43
CA ILE A 225 4.91 20.30 10.65
C ILE A 225 3.72 20.65 9.74
N ARG A 226 3.81 20.25 8.48
CA ARG A 226 2.78 20.41 7.45
C ARG A 226 2.22 19.05 7.04
N THR A 227 1.05 19.02 6.38
CA THR A 227 0.49 17.79 5.80
C THR A 227 1.40 17.16 4.75
N THR A 228 2.31 17.92 4.14
CA THR A 228 3.37 17.42 3.24
C THR A 228 4.46 16.61 3.95
N ASN A 229 4.57 16.75 5.26
CA ASN A 229 5.46 15.94 6.08
C ASN A 229 4.85 14.59 6.49
N PHE A 230 3.56 14.36 6.20
CA PHE A 230 2.87 13.11 6.52
C PHE A 230 3.23 12.03 5.49
N THR A 231 3.71 10.90 5.95
CA THR A 231 3.86 9.71 5.10
C THR A 231 2.57 8.88 5.10
N ASN A 232 2.41 8.01 4.11
CA ASN A 232 1.28 7.09 4.05
C ASN A 232 1.38 5.95 5.10
N SER A 233 2.56 5.78 5.69
CA SER A 233 2.80 4.83 6.80
C SER A 233 2.47 5.40 8.19
N GLY A 234 1.85 6.57 8.29
CA GLY A 234 1.52 7.17 9.59
C GLY A 234 2.70 7.80 10.32
N LYS A 235 3.83 7.94 9.65
CA LYS A 235 5.06 8.54 10.18
C LYS A 235 5.28 9.95 9.64
N LEU A 236 6.14 10.71 10.30
CA LEU A 236 6.57 12.04 9.87
C LEU A 236 7.87 11.95 9.07
N ASN A 237 7.92 12.64 7.93
CA ASN A 237 9.17 12.96 7.25
C ASN A 237 9.60 14.37 7.67
N LEU A 238 10.61 14.46 8.54
CA LEU A 238 11.11 15.71 9.11
C LEU A 238 12.31 16.29 8.34
N ALA A 239 12.68 15.74 7.19
CA ALA A 239 13.81 16.23 6.38
C ALA A 239 13.56 17.65 5.82
N ASP A 240 12.30 17.99 5.53
CA ASP A 240 11.89 19.30 5.01
C ASP A 240 10.83 19.94 5.93
N VAL A 241 11.25 20.38 7.12
CA VAL A 241 10.37 21.10 8.06
C VAL A 241 10.69 22.57 8.00
N VAL A 242 9.65 23.39 7.77
CA VAL A 242 9.80 24.86 7.73
C VAL A 242 9.85 25.44 9.14
N THR A 243 10.56 26.56 9.29
CA THR A 243 10.49 27.40 10.48
C THR A 243 9.56 28.59 10.26
N ARG A 244 8.85 28.98 11.30
CA ARG A 244 7.89 30.08 11.27
C ARG A 244 8.05 30.96 12.52
N SER A 245 7.87 32.26 12.35
CA SER A 245 7.78 33.19 13.48
C SER A 245 6.38 33.11 14.08
N ILE A 246 6.30 32.70 15.34
CA ILE A 246 5.04 32.50 16.09
C ILE A 246 5.20 33.12 17.47
N GLU A 247 4.18 33.81 17.96
CA GLU A 247 4.15 34.42 19.29
C GLU A 247 4.39 33.36 20.39
N ASP A 248 5.26 33.64 21.34
CA ASP A 248 5.64 32.75 22.45
C ASP A 248 4.44 32.16 23.18
N ARG A 249 3.41 32.94 23.43
CA ARG A 249 2.17 32.50 24.06
C ARG A 249 1.49 31.40 23.27
N LYS A 250 1.50 31.49 21.93
CA LYS A 250 0.94 30.48 21.05
C LYS A 250 1.84 29.25 20.98
N VAL A 251 3.15 29.44 20.99
CA VAL A 251 4.12 28.35 21.03
C VAL A 251 3.90 27.51 22.26
N VAL A 252 3.85 28.10 23.45
CA VAL A 252 3.60 27.37 24.70
C VAL A 252 2.26 26.63 24.68
N ARG A 253 1.18 27.27 24.16
CA ARG A 253 -0.16 26.69 24.15
C ARG A 253 -0.32 25.56 23.13
N LYS A 254 0.38 25.64 21.99
CA LYS A 254 0.18 24.73 20.84
C LYS A 254 1.37 23.82 20.57
N GLN A 255 2.30 23.70 21.51
CA GLN A 255 3.40 22.75 21.44
C GLN A 255 2.87 21.32 21.36
N ILE A 256 3.34 20.60 20.37
CA ILE A 256 3.08 19.16 20.22
C ILE A 256 3.93 18.42 21.25
N LYS A 257 3.35 17.46 21.94
CA LYS A 257 4.05 16.60 22.90
C LYS A 257 4.24 15.21 22.30
N LYS A 258 5.26 14.49 22.80
CA LYS A 258 5.49 13.10 22.41
C LYS A 258 4.23 12.26 22.57
N TYR A 259 3.95 11.46 21.57
CA TYR A 259 2.76 10.61 21.40
C TYR A 259 1.44 11.38 21.17
N ASP A 260 1.48 12.68 20.93
CA ASP A 260 0.31 13.34 20.35
C ASP A 260 0.06 12.80 18.94
N THR A 261 -1.19 12.62 18.59
CA THR A 261 -1.61 12.30 17.22
C THR A 261 -1.90 13.60 16.46
N ILE A 262 -1.28 13.76 15.29
CA ILE A 262 -1.52 14.91 14.42
C ILE A 262 -2.44 14.44 13.28
N LEU A 263 -3.62 15.06 13.19
CA LEU A 263 -4.69 14.76 12.25
C LEU A 263 -4.71 15.79 11.11
N GLU A 264 -4.76 15.35 9.87
CA GLU A 264 -5.02 16.20 8.70
C GLU A 264 -6.51 16.55 8.64
N ARG A 265 -6.87 17.80 8.97
CA ARG A 265 -8.25 18.28 8.95
C ARG A 265 -8.63 19.03 7.69
N SER A 266 -7.66 19.52 6.92
CA SER A 266 -7.90 20.28 5.69
C SER A 266 -6.83 19.96 4.65
N GLY A 267 -7.21 20.05 3.39
CA GLY A 267 -6.34 19.69 2.26
C GLY A 267 -6.84 18.45 1.55
N GLY A 268 -6.13 17.35 1.70
CA GLY A 268 -6.47 16.08 1.08
C GLY A 268 -6.43 16.09 -0.44
N THR A 269 -6.42 14.92 -1.03
CA THR A 269 -6.50 14.68 -2.48
C THR A 269 -7.57 13.63 -2.77
N ALA A 270 -7.80 13.33 -4.04
CA ALA A 270 -8.70 12.22 -4.44
C ALA A 270 -8.21 10.88 -3.89
N ASP A 271 -6.89 10.65 -3.91
CA ASP A 271 -6.27 9.41 -3.43
C ASP A 271 -6.08 9.40 -1.91
N ASN A 272 -5.76 10.55 -1.33
CA ASN A 272 -5.57 10.73 0.11
C ASN A 272 -6.59 11.75 0.65
N PRO A 273 -7.82 11.32 1.00
CA PRO A 273 -8.80 12.19 1.60
C PRO A 273 -8.31 12.72 2.96
N VAL A 274 -8.86 13.85 3.42
CA VAL A 274 -8.62 14.37 4.78
C VAL A 274 -8.93 13.30 5.84
N GLY A 275 -8.28 13.40 7.00
CA GLY A 275 -8.44 12.40 8.07
C GLY A 275 -7.23 11.50 8.25
N ARG A 276 -6.12 11.72 7.51
CA ARG A 276 -4.84 11.04 7.78
C ARG A 276 -4.33 11.43 9.16
N VAL A 277 -3.70 10.48 9.83
CA VAL A 277 -3.05 10.69 11.12
C VAL A 277 -1.59 10.29 11.08
N VAL A 278 -0.77 10.97 11.87
CA VAL A 278 0.62 10.61 12.14
C VAL A 278 0.88 10.71 13.64
N LEU A 279 1.76 9.84 14.15
CA LEU A 279 2.21 9.88 15.53
C LEU A 279 3.41 10.84 15.65
N PHE A 280 3.42 11.69 16.68
CA PHE A 280 4.56 12.53 16.98
C PHE A 280 5.45 11.85 18.01
N GLU A 281 6.69 11.54 17.64
CA GLU A 281 7.63 10.78 18.47
C GLU A 281 8.86 11.59 18.91
N GLU A 282 8.93 12.88 18.53
CA GLU A 282 10.09 13.73 18.84
C GLU A 282 10.00 14.35 20.25
N ASP A 283 11.14 14.58 20.85
CA ASP A 283 11.25 15.26 22.15
C ASP A 283 11.52 16.77 22.01
N ASN A 284 11.71 17.27 20.78
CA ASN A 284 12.00 18.66 20.49
C ASN A 284 10.74 19.51 20.34
N LEU A 285 10.92 20.84 20.35
CA LEU A 285 9.84 21.79 20.15
C LEU A 285 9.40 21.83 18.69
N PHE A 286 8.15 21.41 18.47
CA PHE A 286 7.46 21.51 17.19
C PHE A 286 6.04 22.03 17.39
N LEU A 287 5.54 22.71 16.36
CA LEU A 287 4.11 22.97 16.16
C LEU A 287 3.68 22.30 14.84
N CYS A 288 2.38 22.29 14.57
CA CYS A 288 1.83 21.91 13.28
C CYS A 288 1.06 23.07 12.65
N ASN A 289 0.84 23.02 11.33
CA ASN A 289 0.15 24.08 10.60
C ASN A 289 -1.38 24.04 10.83
N ASN A 290 -2.04 25.11 10.41
CA ASN A 290 -3.48 25.30 10.56
C ASN A 290 -4.36 24.33 9.73
N PHE A 291 -3.78 23.51 8.85
CA PHE A 291 -4.48 22.42 8.16
C PHE A 291 -4.55 21.13 8.98
N THR A 292 -3.92 21.14 10.14
CA THR A 292 -3.88 19.98 11.04
C THR A 292 -4.54 20.27 12.38
N GLN A 293 -4.84 19.22 13.12
CA GLN A 293 -5.39 19.23 14.47
C GLN A 293 -4.57 18.28 15.33
N VAL A 294 -4.14 18.72 16.49
CA VAL A 294 -3.54 17.86 17.50
C VAL A 294 -4.63 17.18 18.30
N LEU A 295 -4.48 15.88 18.52
CA LEU A 295 -5.29 15.08 19.43
C LEU A 295 -4.37 14.53 20.51
N ARG A 296 -4.59 14.94 21.74
CA ARG A 296 -3.90 14.44 22.93
C ARG A 296 -4.84 13.56 23.72
N PHE A 297 -4.40 12.35 23.99
CA PHE A 297 -5.25 11.34 24.61
C PHE A 297 -4.99 11.20 26.11
N LYS A 298 -6.02 10.75 26.83
CA LYS A 298 -6.00 10.29 28.21
C LYS A 298 -6.82 9.01 28.34
N ASP A 299 -6.63 8.29 29.41
CA ASP A 299 -7.38 7.07 29.77
C ASP A 299 -7.29 5.95 28.69
N VAL A 300 -6.33 6.06 27.77
CA VAL A 300 -5.96 5.08 26.74
C VAL A 300 -4.48 5.27 26.41
N ASP A 301 -3.76 4.22 26.04
CA ASP A 301 -2.38 4.40 25.52
C ASP A 301 -2.47 5.26 24.23
N PRO A 302 -1.82 6.44 24.19
CA PRO A 302 -1.94 7.34 23.05
C PRO A 302 -1.41 6.74 21.74
N ARG A 303 -0.48 5.78 21.80
CA ARG A 303 0.02 5.05 20.63
C ARG A 303 -1.03 4.05 20.13
N PHE A 304 -1.71 3.36 21.06
CA PHE A 304 -2.84 2.48 20.71
C PHE A 304 -3.98 3.26 20.05
N ALA A 305 -4.34 4.41 20.60
CA ALA A 305 -5.34 5.30 20.02
C ALA A 305 -4.93 5.77 18.61
N PHE A 306 -3.66 6.12 18.42
CA PHE A 306 -3.11 6.44 17.11
C PHE A 306 -3.27 5.27 16.13
N TYR A 307 -2.86 4.05 16.49
CA TYR A 307 -2.98 2.88 15.61
C TYR A 307 -4.44 2.56 15.28
N ALA A 308 -5.37 2.70 16.23
CA ALA A 308 -6.80 2.52 15.97
C ALA A 308 -7.31 3.48 14.90
N LEU A 309 -6.98 4.78 15.00
CA LEU A 309 -7.33 5.80 14.01
C LEU A 309 -6.63 5.58 12.66
N TYR A 310 -5.37 5.19 12.70
CA TYR A 310 -4.58 4.93 11.51
C TYR A 310 -5.15 3.74 10.71
N TYR A 311 -5.46 2.63 11.36
CA TYR A 311 -6.07 1.48 10.70
C TYR A 311 -7.50 1.75 10.26
N PHE A 312 -8.27 2.52 11.04
CA PHE A 312 -9.58 2.97 10.60
C PHE A 312 -9.49 3.77 9.30
N TYR A 313 -8.57 4.72 9.21
CA TYR A 313 -8.33 5.50 7.99
C TYR A 313 -7.98 4.61 6.81
N GLN A 314 -7.15 3.59 7.00
CA GLN A 314 -6.71 2.68 5.92
C GLN A 314 -7.83 1.74 5.44
N THR A 315 -8.70 1.31 6.34
CA THR A 315 -9.74 0.30 6.04
C THR A 315 -11.08 0.92 5.65
N ASN A 316 -11.39 2.12 6.15
CA ASN A 316 -12.71 2.74 6.03
C ASN A 316 -12.69 4.00 5.14
N ARG A 317 -12.00 3.95 4.00
CA ARG A 317 -11.83 5.10 3.08
C ARG A 317 -13.15 5.74 2.66
N THR A 318 -14.21 4.96 2.47
CA THR A 318 -15.55 5.47 2.11
C THR A 318 -16.17 6.25 3.27
N ALA A 319 -16.09 5.75 4.49
CA ALA A 319 -16.55 6.44 5.68
C ALA A 319 -15.80 7.76 5.88
N ILE A 320 -14.47 7.74 5.78
CA ILE A 320 -13.62 8.94 5.86
C ILE A 320 -14.02 9.98 4.80
N ARG A 321 -14.22 9.57 3.53
CA ARG A 321 -14.68 10.49 2.48
C ARG A 321 -16.03 11.12 2.80
N SER A 322 -16.94 10.39 3.43
CA SER A 322 -18.26 10.90 3.85
C SER A 322 -18.18 11.92 5.00
N MET A 323 -17.07 11.93 5.75
CA MET A 323 -16.81 12.93 6.79
C MET A 323 -16.19 14.21 6.21
N GLY A 324 -15.75 14.21 4.96
CA GLY A 324 -15.19 15.36 4.29
C GLY A 324 -16.25 16.21 3.60
N SER A 325 -16.10 17.53 3.62
CA SER A 325 -16.86 18.47 2.81
C SER A 325 -15.94 19.24 1.88
N LYS A 326 -16.36 19.49 0.64
CA LYS A 326 -15.62 20.35 -0.30
C LYS A 326 -16.22 21.75 -0.27
N THR A 327 -15.44 22.72 0.16
CA THR A 327 -15.72 24.13 -0.04
C THR A 327 -14.57 24.76 -0.82
N THR A 328 -14.85 25.41 -1.95
CA THR A 328 -13.87 26.13 -2.78
C THR A 328 -12.59 25.34 -3.15
N GLY A 329 -12.75 24.03 -3.46
CA GLY A 329 -11.63 23.19 -3.92
C GLY A 329 -10.81 22.49 -2.81
N ILE A 330 -10.92 22.93 -1.56
CA ILE A 330 -10.24 22.34 -0.41
C ILE A 330 -11.22 21.40 0.32
N GLN A 331 -10.76 20.19 0.64
CA GLN A 331 -11.51 19.29 1.50
C GLN A 331 -11.31 19.70 2.97
N ASN A 332 -12.40 19.71 3.73
CA ASN A 332 -12.35 19.94 5.18
C ASN A 332 -13.02 18.78 5.88
N LEU A 333 -12.40 18.28 6.95
CA LEU A 333 -12.92 17.20 7.78
C LEU A 333 -13.98 17.71 8.75
N ASN A 334 -15.10 17.02 8.81
CA ASN A 334 -16.09 17.26 9.86
C ASN A 334 -15.59 16.63 11.17
N MET A 335 -15.03 17.46 12.04
CA MET A 335 -14.44 17.02 13.30
C MET A 335 -15.44 16.33 14.23
N SER A 336 -16.70 16.79 14.27
CA SER A 336 -17.72 16.16 15.12
C SER A 336 -18.00 14.73 14.69
N LYS A 337 -18.04 14.45 13.39
CA LYS A 337 -18.19 13.09 12.87
C LYS A 337 -16.93 12.25 13.08
N TYR A 338 -15.76 12.85 12.91
CA TYR A 338 -14.49 12.14 13.07
C TYR A 338 -14.28 11.69 14.51
N LEU A 339 -14.62 12.52 15.47
CA LEU A 339 -14.49 12.23 16.90
C LEU A 339 -15.47 11.15 17.41
N GLU A 340 -16.46 10.76 16.61
CA GLU A 340 -17.34 9.60 16.89
C GLU A 340 -16.73 8.26 16.42
N ILE A 341 -15.57 8.25 15.79
CA ILE A 341 -14.85 7.00 15.45
C ILE A 341 -14.58 6.25 16.77
N GLY A 342 -14.90 4.95 16.79
CA GLY A 342 -14.70 4.11 17.95
C GLY A 342 -13.25 3.60 18.08
N ILE A 343 -12.68 3.73 19.27
CA ILE A 343 -11.45 3.04 19.67
C ILE A 343 -11.86 1.78 20.45
N PRO A 344 -11.30 0.59 20.14
CA PRO A 344 -11.62 -0.65 20.86
C PRO A 344 -11.35 -0.55 22.37
N ASN A 345 -12.26 -1.07 23.19
CA ASN A 345 -12.17 -1.10 24.65
C ASN A 345 -11.22 -2.23 25.13
N ALA A 346 -9.99 -2.18 24.65
CA ALA A 346 -8.96 -3.14 25.03
C ALA A 346 -8.45 -2.89 26.47
N SER A 347 -8.06 -3.95 27.17
CA SER A 347 -7.39 -3.81 28.47
C SER A 347 -6.03 -3.10 28.30
N ASP A 348 -5.52 -2.48 29.37
CA ASP A 348 -4.21 -1.83 29.37
C ASP A 348 -3.09 -2.81 28.95
N GLU A 349 -3.26 -4.07 29.28
CA GLU A 349 -2.33 -5.15 28.99
C GLU A 349 -2.33 -5.45 27.47
N ASP A 350 -3.52 -5.57 26.87
CA ASP A 350 -3.69 -5.80 25.43
C ASP A 350 -3.23 -4.59 24.61
N GLN A 351 -3.53 -3.37 25.05
CA GLN A 351 -3.04 -2.14 24.41
C GLN A 351 -1.51 -2.12 24.36
N LYS A 352 -0.84 -2.38 25.50
CA LYS A 352 0.63 -2.41 25.59
C LYS A 352 1.24 -3.54 24.76
N ALA A 353 0.64 -4.73 24.81
CA ALA A 353 1.09 -5.88 24.03
C ALA A 353 1.03 -5.55 22.51
N PHE A 354 -0.09 -5.01 22.05
CA PHE A 354 -0.24 -4.63 20.66
C PHE A 354 0.75 -3.53 20.26
N VAL A 355 0.88 -2.46 21.05
CA VAL A 355 1.83 -1.36 20.77
C VAL A 355 3.25 -1.89 20.67
N THR A 356 3.66 -2.80 21.55
CA THR A 356 4.99 -3.41 21.49
C THR A 356 5.23 -4.14 20.17
N ILE A 357 4.25 -4.90 19.69
CA ILE A 357 4.34 -5.61 18.41
C ILE A 357 4.41 -4.60 17.25
N ALA A 358 3.59 -3.56 17.27
CA ALA A 358 3.55 -2.55 16.23
C ALA A 358 4.87 -1.75 16.15
N GLU A 359 5.43 -1.36 17.29
CA GLU A 359 6.73 -0.67 17.36
C GLU A 359 7.90 -1.57 16.90
N GLN A 360 7.85 -2.87 17.19
CA GLN A 360 8.84 -3.82 16.70
C GLN A 360 8.78 -3.98 15.17
N ALA A 361 7.57 -4.05 14.61
CA ALA A 361 7.37 -4.11 13.17
C ALA A 361 7.86 -2.84 12.47
N ASP A 362 7.52 -1.66 13.00
CA ASP A 362 7.99 -0.36 12.51
C ASP A 362 9.52 -0.26 12.54
N LYS A 363 10.16 -0.73 13.61
CA LYS A 363 11.62 -0.74 13.74
C LYS A 363 12.27 -1.66 12.72
N SER A 364 11.71 -2.85 12.51
CA SER A 364 12.20 -3.82 11.53
C SER A 364 12.09 -3.27 10.10
N GLU A 365 10.99 -2.59 9.76
CA GLU A 365 10.82 -1.90 8.49
C GLU A 365 11.87 -0.80 8.28
N PHE A 366 12.11 0.01 9.30
CA PHE A 366 13.12 1.08 9.24
C PHE A 366 14.52 0.54 8.99
N GLU A 367 14.95 -0.52 9.72
CA GLU A 367 16.27 -1.13 9.54
C GLU A 367 16.40 -1.79 8.15
N LEU A 368 15.32 -2.39 7.65
CA LEU A 368 15.30 -2.95 6.31
C LEU A 368 15.45 -1.85 5.23
N ARG A 369 14.70 -0.76 5.34
CA ARG A 369 14.82 0.41 4.42
C ARG A 369 16.23 0.99 4.44
N LYS A 370 16.81 1.17 5.61
CA LYS A 370 18.17 1.66 5.77
C LYS A 370 19.21 0.73 5.12
N SER A 371 19.01 -0.58 5.25
CA SER A 371 19.85 -1.57 4.58
C SER A 371 19.72 -1.49 3.07
N ILE A 372 18.52 -1.32 2.55
CA ILE A 372 18.25 -1.12 1.11
C ILE A 372 18.96 0.15 0.60
N GLU A 373 18.82 1.28 1.31
CA GLU A 373 19.48 2.53 0.93
C GLU A 373 21.01 2.42 0.93
N ALA A 374 21.59 1.75 1.93
CA ALA A 374 23.03 1.51 1.99
C ALA A 374 23.50 0.65 0.80
N ILE A 375 22.77 -0.39 0.45
CA ILE A 375 23.04 -1.24 -0.71
C ILE A 375 22.94 -0.42 -2.02
N ASP A 376 21.91 0.41 -2.18
CA ASP A 376 21.74 1.28 -3.34
C ASP A 376 22.91 2.28 -3.50
N GLN A 377 23.44 2.80 -2.39
CA GLN A 377 24.62 3.67 -2.41
C GLN A 377 25.89 2.92 -2.87
N VAL A 378 26.09 1.70 -2.40
CA VAL A 378 27.21 0.84 -2.83
C VAL A 378 27.12 0.56 -4.32
N ILE A 379 25.95 0.20 -4.82
CA ILE A 379 25.71 -0.07 -6.24
C ILE A 379 26.00 1.16 -7.09
N LYS A 380 25.48 2.33 -6.70
CA LYS A 380 25.77 3.59 -7.40
C LYS A 380 27.27 3.91 -7.46
N SER A 381 28.01 3.58 -6.39
CA SER A 381 29.46 3.78 -6.38
C SER A 381 30.21 2.80 -7.31
N LEU A 382 29.69 1.59 -7.47
CA LEU A 382 30.28 0.57 -8.36
C LEU A 382 29.98 0.81 -9.84
N ILE A 383 28.85 1.42 -10.16
CA ILE A 383 28.47 1.75 -11.54
C ILE A 383 29.17 3.02 -12.05
N ASN A 384 29.56 3.94 -11.15
CA ASN A 384 30.20 5.20 -11.51
C ASN A 384 31.76 5.13 -11.47
N ASN A 385 32.34 3.97 -11.19
CA ASN A 385 33.76 3.66 -11.33
C ASN A 385 33.97 2.68 -12.50
#